data_d8545917ba210c57bc0a6f6f900cec13
#
_entry.id   d8545917ba210c57bc0a6f6f900cec13
#
_cell.length_a   1.000
_cell.length_b   1.000
_cell.length_c   1.000
_cell.angle_alpha   90.00
_cell.angle_beta   90.00
_cell.angle_gamma   90.00
#
_symmetry.space_group_name_H-M   'P 1'
#
loop_
_entity.id
_entity.type
_entity.pdbx_description
1 polymer ?
#
loop_
_entity_poly.entity_id
_entity_poly.type
_entity_poly.pdbx_seq_one_letter_code
_entity_poly.pdbx_strand_id
1 'polypeptide(L)'
;LDLLMQDSDGNGRYEIEIQLGSTDESHIIRTIEYWDIERRRYPQYDHTAVIIAEDITSRFLNVISLFNGFIPLMAIQVTAIKTEDGVGLQFTKVLDTVTLGMTDEDEEVSEITDRDYWLKRATPKTVAMVDDICNLAKEFISEVDLNYTKHYIGFKVKNRANNFSLSRPQKGGVKLSIRLPKSDDTNEKISSAELDILNYFRGM
;
A
#
# COMPACT_ATOMS: atom_id res chain seq x y z
N LEU A 1 -7.62 10.16 -11.43
CA LEU A 1 -6.23 9.78 -11.13
C LEU A 1 -5.35 10.19 -12.28
N ASP A 2 -4.45 11.13 -12.05
CA ASP A 2 -3.60 11.66 -13.12
C ASP A 2 -2.34 10.83 -13.28
N LEU A 3 -1.78 10.35 -12.15
CA LEU A 3 -0.57 9.56 -12.17
C LEU A 3 -0.58 8.50 -11.06
N LEU A 4 -0.13 7.29 -11.38
CA LEU A 4 0.13 6.22 -10.42
C LEU A 4 1.61 5.91 -10.44
N MET A 5 2.27 6.07 -9.30
CA MET A 5 3.69 5.75 -9.15
C MET A 5 3.88 4.59 -8.17
N GLN A 6 5.03 3.96 -8.27
CA GLN A 6 5.45 2.89 -7.37
C GLN A 6 6.89 3.16 -6.97
N ASP A 7 7.24 2.91 -5.70
CA ASP A 7 8.60 3.03 -5.24
C ASP A 7 9.53 1.97 -5.86
N SER A 8 10.83 2.16 -5.71
CA SER A 8 11.84 1.24 -6.24
C SER A 8 11.78 -0.15 -5.60
N ASP A 9 11.30 -0.22 -4.37
CA ASP A 9 11.19 -1.47 -3.59
C ASP A 9 9.92 -2.24 -3.94
N GLY A 10 9.02 -1.62 -4.70
CA GLY A 10 7.82 -2.22 -5.22
C GLY A 10 6.68 -2.39 -4.20
N ASN A 11 6.80 -1.82 -3.02
CA ASN A 11 5.83 -1.95 -1.93
C ASN A 11 4.88 -0.75 -1.83
N GLY A 12 5.39 0.47 -2.00
CA GLY A 12 4.63 1.70 -1.92
C GLY A 12 4.01 2.08 -3.25
N ARG A 13 2.76 2.49 -3.23
CA ARG A 13 2.04 3.09 -4.35
C ARG A 13 1.57 4.48 -3.98
N TYR A 14 1.67 5.38 -4.94
CA TYR A 14 1.32 6.78 -4.80
C TYR A 14 0.25 7.12 -5.84
N GLU A 15 -0.94 7.37 -5.35
CA GLU A 15 -2.09 7.82 -6.14
C GLU A 15 -2.06 9.34 -6.21
N ILE A 16 -1.67 9.87 -7.36
CA ILE A 16 -1.36 11.28 -7.52
C ILE A 16 -2.47 11.97 -8.32
N GLU A 17 -3.00 13.04 -7.76
CA GLU A 17 -3.88 14.01 -8.41
C GLU A 17 -3.16 15.34 -8.56
N ILE A 18 -3.15 15.90 -9.78
CA ILE A 18 -2.40 17.11 -10.11
C ILE A 18 -3.41 18.20 -10.50
N GLN A 19 -3.31 19.35 -9.84
CA GLN A 19 -4.12 20.52 -10.17
C GLN A 19 -3.24 21.71 -10.57
N LEU A 20 -3.56 22.32 -11.70
CA LEU A 20 -3.03 23.63 -12.05
C LEU A 20 -3.84 24.69 -11.30
N GLY A 21 -3.13 25.66 -10.71
CA GLY A 21 -3.74 26.67 -9.86
C GLY A 21 -3.91 26.22 -8.41
N SER A 22 -4.87 26.84 -7.73
CA SER A 22 -5.15 26.57 -6.30
C SER A 22 -5.95 25.28 -6.13
N THR A 23 -5.63 24.53 -5.07
CA THR A 23 -6.41 23.35 -4.65
C THR A 23 -7.86 23.75 -4.32
N ASP A 24 -8.80 22.90 -4.72
CA ASP A 24 -10.22 22.99 -4.37
C ASP A 24 -10.74 21.71 -3.69
N GLU A 25 -11.97 21.75 -3.20
CA GLU A 25 -12.60 20.63 -2.50
C GLU A 25 -12.74 19.40 -3.37
N SER A 26 -13.01 19.56 -4.66
CA SER A 26 -13.23 18.45 -5.61
C SER A 26 -11.95 17.64 -5.80
N HIS A 27 -10.78 18.31 -5.82
CA HIS A 27 -9.50 17.63 -5.95
C HIS A 27 -9.15 16.82 -4.71
N ILE A 28 -9.41 17.35 -3.52
CA ILE A 28 -9.21 16.63 -2.26
C ILE A 28 -10.09 15.37 -2.23
N ILE A 29 -11.36 15.52 -2.59
CA ILE A 29 -12.31 14.39 -2.62
C ILE A 29 -11.85 13.33 -3.63
N ARG A 30 -11.49 13.72 -4.86
CA ARG A 30 -11.01 12.79 -5.89
C ARG A 30 -9.74 12.07 -5.48
N THR A 31 -8.80 12.77 -4.85
CA THR A 31 -7.57 12.15 -4.36
C THR A 31 -7.86 11.04 -3.35
N ILE A 32 -8.74 11.30 -2.39
CA ILE A 32 -9.16 10.31 -1.39
C ILE A 32 -9.92 9.16 -2.04
N GLU A 33 -10.81 9.43 -2.99
CA GLU A 33 -11.58 8.43 -3.72
C GLU A 33 -10.65 7.49 -4.50
N TYR A 34 -9.69 8.01 -5.24
CA TYR A 34 -8.74 7.21 -6.02
C TYR A 34 -7.84 6.36 -5.13
N TRP A 35 -7.34 6.91 -4.02
CA TRP A 35 -6.61 6.16 -3.02
C TRP A 35 -7.44 4.98 -2.47
N ASP A 36 -8.71 5.21 -2.11
CA ASP A 36 -9.57 4.15 -1.58
C ASP A 36 -9.85 3.06 -2.63
N ILE A 37 -10.10 3.46 -3.90
CA ILE A 37 -10.30 2.53 -5.01
C ILE A 37 -9.06 1.66 -5.24
N GLU A 38 -7.88 2.27 -5.34
CA GLU A 38 -6.64 1.54 -5.61
C GLU A 38 -6.24 0.65 -4.42
N ARG A 39 -6.40 1.12 -3.20
CA ARG A 39 -6.18 0.33 -1.99
C ARG A 39 -7.09 -0.91 -1.93
N ARG A 40 -8.34 -0.79 -2.36
CA ARG A 40 -9.26 -1.94 -2.42
C ARG A 40 -8.93 -2.90 -3.55
N ARG A 41 -8.44 -2.39 -4.67
CA ARG A 41 -8.05 -3.22 -5.83
C ARG A 41 -6.76 -3.99 -5.58
N TYR A 42 -5.82 -3.36 -4.90
CA TYR A 42 -4.46 -3.85 -4.74
C TYR A 42 -4.00 -3.78 -3.28
N PRO A 43 -4.67 -4.50 -2.37
CA PRO A 43 -4.42 -4.42 -0.93
C PRO A 43 -3.03 -4.92 -0.50
N GLN A 44 -2.24 -5.44 -1.43
CA GLN A 44 -0.86 -5.90 -1.21
C GLN A 44 0.17 -4.77 -1.22
N TYR A 45 -0.23 -3.54 -1.56
CA TYR A 45 0.66 -2.38 -1.57
C TYR A 45 0.33 -1.44 -0.40
N ASP A 46 1.33 -0.68 0.01
CA ASP A 46 1.16 0.45 0.91
C ASP A 46 0.77 1.67 0.08
N HIS A 47 -0.46 2.13 0.23
CA HIS A 47 -1.05 3.18 -0.59
C HIS A 47 -0.93 4.54 0.05
N THR A 48 -0.47 5.54 -0.70
CA THR A 48 -0.35 6.93 -0.29
C THR A 48 -1.07 7.85 -1.27
N ALA A 49 -2.03 8.60 -0.79
CA ALA A 49 -2.70 9.65 -1.56
C ALA A 49 -1.77 10.86 -1.70
N VAL A 50 -1.63 11.42 -2.91
CA VAL A 50 -0.75 12.57 -3.16
C VAL A 50 -1.51 13.66 -3.90
N ILE A 51 -1.50 14.85 -3.35
CA ILE A 51 -2.02 16.07 -4.00
C ILE A 51 -0.84 16.92 -4.46
N ILE A 52 -0.81 17.25 -5.75
CA ILE A 52 0.16 18.22 -6.30
C ILE A 52 -0.63 19.42 -6.83
N ALA A 53 -0.34 20.64 -6.36
CA ALA A 53 -0.96 21.87 -6.84
C ALA A 53 0.02 23.03 -6.86
N GLU A 54 -0.28 24.09 -7.65
CA GLU A 54 0.51 25.32 -7.67
C GLU A 54 0.35 26.11 -6.38
N ASP A 55 -0.84 26.05 -5.77
CA ASP A 55 -1.12 26.71 -4.50
C ASP A 55 -2.00 25.82 -3.61
N ILE A 56 -1.49 25.51 -2.42
CA ILE A 56 -2.23 24.80 -1.39
C ILE A 56 -2.45 25.76 -0.23
N THR A 57 -3.66 26.36 -0.20
CA THR A 57 -3.99 27.35 0.82
C THR A 57 -3.95 26.75 2.23
N SER A 58 -3.66 27.58 3.24
CA SER A 58 -3.62 27.14 4.64
C SER A 58 -4.94 26.51 5.11
N ARG A 59 -6.09 26.93 4.55
CA ARG A 59 -7.39 26.31 4.82
C ARG A 59 -7.41 24.84 4.40
N PHE A 60 -6.99 24.55 3.17
CA PHE A 60 -6.97 23.17 2.67
C PHE A 60 -5.87 22.36 3.31
N LEU A 61 -4.71 22.95 3.60
CA LEU A 61 -3.64 22.28 4.32
C LEU A 61 -4.11 21.80 5.70
N ASN A 62 -4.87 22.61 6.43
CA ASN A 62 -5.47 22.22 7.71
C ASN A 62 -6.45 21.04 7.56
N VAL A 63 -7.32 21.07 6.53
CA VAL A 63 -8.27 19.98 6.25
C VAL A 63 -7.53 18.69 5.91
N ILE A 64 -6.54 18.75 5.03
CA ILE A 64 -5.72 17.61 4.61
C ILE A 64 -4.97 17.03 5.82
N SER A 65 -4.42 17.87 6.69
CA SER A 65 -3.74 17.45 7.92
C SER A 65 -4.64 16.67 8.87
N LEU A 66 -5.94 17.00 8.95
CA LEU A 66 -6.89 16.25 9.76
C LEU A 66 -7.13 14.82 9.25
N PHE A 67 -7.10 14.63 7.93
CA PHE A 67 -7.24 13.29 7.34
C PHE A 67 -5.96 12.46 7.44
N ASN A 68 -4.80 13.10 7.46
CA ASN A 68 -3.50 12.46 7.31
C ASN A 68 -3.19 11.38 8.37
N GLY A 69 -3.79 11.46 9.55
CA GLY A 69 -3.68 10.41 10.57
C GLY A 69 -4.45 9.12 10.25
N PHE A 70 -5.40 9.15 9.30
CA PHE A 70 -6.24 8.02 8.91
C PHE A 70 -6.01 7.57 7.47
N ILE A 71 -5.66 8.51 6.61
CA ILE A 71 -5.37 8.32 5.20
C ILE A 71 -3.93 8.78 5.01
N PRO A 72 -2.98 7.91 4.65
CA PRO A 72 -1.63 8.34 4.30
C PRO A 72 -1.71 9.35 3.16
N LEU A 73 -1.51 10.64 3.48
CA LEU A 73 -1.73 11.73 2.55
C LEU A 73 -0.53 12.67 2.53
N MET A 74 -0.03 12.93 1.33
CA MET A 74 1.08 13.85 1.08
C MET A 74 0.60 15.02 0.23
N ALA A 75 1.05 16.23 0.54
CA ALA A 75 0.78 17.41 -0.25
C ALA A 75 2.07 18.06 -0.74
N ILE A 76 2.14 18.33 -2.04
CA ILE A 76 3.30 18.87 -2.73
C ILE A 76 2.87 20.12 -3.49
N GLN A 77 3.51 21.23 -3.20
CA GLN A 77 3.34 22.45 -3.98
C GLN A 77 4.33 22.49 -5.14
N VAL A 78 3.85 22.76 -6.35
CA VAL A 78 4.68 22.92 -7.53
C VAL A 78 4.77 24.39 -7.92
N THR A 79 5.98 24.86 -8.20
CA THR A 79 6.22 26.22 -8.65
C THR A 79 7.01 26.20 -9.96
N ALA A 80 6.50 26.90 -10.97
CA ALA A 80 7.21 27.08 -12.22
C ALA A 80 8.17 28.27 -12.10
N ILE A 81 9.45 28.04 -12.38
CA ILE A 81 10.52 29.02 -12.32
C ILE A 81 11.03 29.27 -13.72
N LYS A 82 10.95 30.53 -14.17
CA LYS A 82 11.52 30.93 -15.45
C LYS A 82 13.05 31.06 -15.31
N THR A 83 13.78 30.38 -16.17
CA THR A 83 15.25 30.44 -16.27
C THR A 83 15.65 31.04 -17.63
N GLU A 84 16.93 31.31 -17.82
CA GLU A 84 17.46 31.77 -19.13
C GLU A 84 17.27 30.72 -20.21
N ASP A 85 17.35 29.44 -19.88
CA ASP A 85 17.28 28.31 -20.79
C ASP A 85 15.88 27.69 -20.93
N GLY A 86 14.86 28.19 -20.18
CA GLY A 86 13.51 27.66 -20.25
C GLY A 86 12.69 27.80 -18.96
N VAL A 87 11.90 26.79 -18.67
CA VAL A 87 11.08 26.72 -17.43
C VAL A 87 11.52 25.52 -16.61
N GLY A 88 11.92 25.77 -15.38
CA GLY A 88 12.14 24.73 -14.36
C GLY A 88 10.90 24.55 -13.49
N LEU A 89 10.71 23.35 -12.96
CA LEU A 89 9.68 23.06 -11.96
C LEU A 89 10.35 22.74 -10.62
N GLN A 90 9.89 23.41 -9.58
CA GLN A 90 10.28 23.14 -8.21
C GLN A 90 9.12 22.47 -7.49
N PHE A 91 9.37 21.32 -6.86
CA PHE A 91 8.41 20.61 -6.04
C PHE A 91 8.79 20.77 -4.57
N THR A 92 7.86 21.26 -3.77
CA THR A 92 8.05 21.46 -2.34
C THR A 92 7.01 20.64 -1.58
N LYS A 93 7.44 19.65 -0.82
CA LYS A 93 6.54 18.88 0.05
C LYS A 93 6.12 19.77 1.22
N VAL A 94 4.83 20.11 1.29
CA VAL A 94 4.24 20.99 2.32
C VAL A 94 3.52 20.20 3.42
N LEU A 95 3.19 18.93 3.16
CA LEU A 95 2.65 17.98 4.12
C LEU A 95 3.19 16.59 3.79
N ASP A 96 3.69 15.90 4.79
CA ASP A 96 4.09 14.49 4.70
C ASP A 96 3.09 13.57 5.40
N THR A 97 3.18 12.28 5.13
CA THR A 97 2.36 11.27 5.80
C THR A 97 2.66 11.25 7.31
N VAL A 98 1.59 11.20 8.11
CA VAL A 98 1.68 11.13 9.58
C VAL A 98 1.32 9.71 10.04
N THR A 99 2.20 9.10 10.82
CA THR A 99 1.89 7.85 11.51
C THR A 99 1.43 8.17 12.93
N LEU A 100 0.13 7.97 13.22
CA LEU A 100 -0.41 8.23 14.55
C LEU A 100 0.23 7.29 15.58
N GLY A 101 0.63 7.85 16.70
CA GLY A 101 1.24 7.12 17.82
C GLY A 101 2.76 7.07 17.80
N MET A 102 3.42 7.69 16.83
CA MET A 102 4.84 7.99 16.91
C MET A 102 5.05 9.40 17.49
N THR A 103 5.90 9.52 18.48
CA THR A 103 6.42 10.82 18.94
C THR A 103 7.66 11.17 18.11
N ASP A 104 8.01 12.46 18.02
CA ASP A 104 9.20 12.93 17.26
C ASP A 104 10.51 12.26 17.67
N GLU A 105 10.52 11.58 18.83
CA GLU A 105 11.64 10.77 19.32
C GLU A 105 11.72 9.38 18.69
N ASP A 106 10.64 8.92 18.04
CA ASP A 106 10.53 7.59 17.41
C ASP A 106 10.89 7.61 15.90
N GLU A 107 11.21 8.76 15.32
CA GLU A 107 11.56 8.89 13.90
C GLU A 107 12.89 8.22 13.51
N GLU A 108 13.74 7.85 14.48
CA GLU A 108 15.06 7.27 14.18
C GLU A 108 15.05 5.73 14.03
N VAL A 109 13.97 5.05 14.31
CA VAL A 109 13.92 3.58 14.14
C VAL A 109 12.68 3.17 13.36
N SER A 110 12.75 3.28 12.04
CA SER A 110 11.82 2.51 11.22
C SER A 110 12.05 1.03 11.53
N GLU A 111 11.13 0.44 12.28
CA GLU A 111 11.21 -0.98 12.64
C GLU A 111 11.34 -1.79 11.33
N ILE A 112 12.51 -2.42 11.13
CA ILE A 112 12.75 -3.26 9.96
C ILE A 112 11.69 -4.35 9.96
N THR A 113 10.84 -4.35 8.94
CA THR A 113 9.81 -5.37 8.78
C THR A 113 10.40 -6.58 8.08
N ASP A 114 10.93 -7.48 8.88
CA ASP A 114 11.53 -8.74 8.45
C ASP A 114 10.83 -9.94 9.09
N ARG A 115 11.45 -11.10 8.98
CA ARG A 115 10.96 -12.33 9.60
C ARG A 115 10.92 -12.22 11.12
N ASP A 116 11.89 -11.56 11.75
CA ASP A 116 11.96 -11.41 13.20
C ASP A 116 10.88 -10.48 13.73
N TYR A 117 10.51 -9.44 12.98
CA TYR A 117 9.35 -8.61 13.24
C TYR A 117 8.06 -9.45 13.37
N TRP A 118 7.85 -10.41 12.45
CA TRP A 118 6.68 -11.28 12.46
C TRP A 118 6.74 -12.36 13.53
N LEU A 119 7.93 -12.86 13.87
CA LEU A 119 8.10 -13.79 14.99
C LEU A 119 7.72 -13.17 16.35
N LYS A 120 7.89 -11.86 16.52
CA LYS A 120 7.44 -11.13 17.71
C LYS A 120 5.91 -10.94 17.78
N ARG A 121 5.23 -10.92 16.63
CA ARG A 121 3.79 -10.59 16.51
C ARG A 121 2.89 -11.79 16.23
N ALA A 122 3.45 -12.88 15.75
CA ALA A 122 2.77 -14.13 15.45
C ALA A 122 3.41 -15.28 16.23
N THR A 123 3.05 -16.51 15.92
CA THR A 123 3.70 -17.68 16.51
C THR A 123 4.78 -18.22 15.56
N PRO A 124 5.88 -18.79 16.08
CA PRO A 124 6.90 -19.43 15.23
C PRO A 124 6.30 -20.45 14.24
N LYS A 125 5.28 -21.20 14.69
CA LYS A 125 4.56 -22.16 13.87
C LYS A 125 3.87 -21.52 12.67
N THR A 126 3.16 -20.40 12.87
CA THR A 126 2.44 -19.74 11.78
C THR A 126 3.37 -18.98 10.83
N VAL A 127 4.51 -18.49 11.31
CA VAL A 127 5.55 -17.93 10.43
C VAL A 127 6.20 -19.04 9.59
N ALA A 128 6.49 -20.21 10.18
CA ALA A 128 7.00 -21.36 9.44
C ALA A 128 6.02 -21.85 8.35
N MET A 129 4.71 -21.84 8.61
CA MET A 129 3.70 -22.14 7.58
C MET A 129 3.79 -21.19 6.37
N VAL A 130 4.15 -19.93 6.59
CA VAL A 130 4.36 -18.98 5.48
C VAL A 130 5.59 -19.37 4.66
N ASP A 131 6.67 -19.79 5.33
CA ASP A 131 7.87 -20.28 4.65
C ASP A 131 7.53 -21.53 3.80
N ASP A 132 6.74 -22.46 4.33
CA ASP A 132 6.29 -23.67 3.63
C ASP A 132 5.43 -23.34 2.41
N ILE A 133 4.49 -22.40 2.53
CA ILE A 133 3.66 -21.94 1.41
C ILE A 133 4.53 -21.26 0.35
N CYS A 134 5.55 -20.49 0.74
CA CYS A 134 6.49 -19.90 -0.20
C CYS A 134 7.30 -20.96 -0.93
N ASN A 135 7.78 -21.98 -0.23
CA ASN A 135 8.52 -23.10 -0.83
C ASN A 135 7.64 -23.90 -1.81
N LEU A 136 6.38 -24.14 -1.46
CA LEU A 136 5.42 -24.74 -2.37
C LEU A 136 5.19 -23.87 -3.61
N ALA A 137 5.06 -22.55 -3.44
CA ALA A 137 4.89 -21.64 -4.57
C ALA A 137 6.09 -21.63 -5.52
N LYS A 138 7.31 -21.87 -5.03
CA LYS A 138 8.54 -21.99 -5.86
C LYS A 138 8.52 -23.17 -6.84
N GLU A 139 7.71 -24.20 -6.57
CA GLU A 139 7.54 -25.32 -7.49
C GLU A 139 6.80 -24.92 -8.78
N PHE A 140 5.97 -23.88 -8.71
CA PHE A 140 5.11 -23.42 -9.81
C PHE A 140 5.50 -22.05 -10.37
N ILE A 141 6.17 -21.23 -9.57
CA ILE A 141 6.51 -19.85 -9.91
C ILE A 141 8.02 -19.65 -9.72
N SER A 142 8.70 -19.34 -10.80
CA SER A 142 10.13 -19.01 -10.76
C SER A 142 10.36 -17.66 -10.08
N GLU A 143 11.44 -17.56 -9.29
CA GLU A 143 11.89 -16.32 -8.65
C GLU A 143 10.85 -15.71 -7.68
N VAL A 144 10.13 -16.58 -6.93
CA VAL A 144 9.23 -16.11 -5.87
C VAL A 144 9.98 -16.01 -4.54
N ASP A 145 9.78 -14.88 -3.83
CA ASP A 145 10.31 -14.62 -2.50
C ASP A 145 9.26 -13.99 -1.60
N LEU A 146 9.51 -13.98 -0.28
CA LEU A 146 8.67 -13.33 0.69
C LEU A 146 8.97 -11.83 0.75
N ASN A 147 7.90 -11.05 0.86
CA ASN A 147 7.93 -9.62 1.12
C ASN A 147 7.26 -9.34 2.46
N TYR A 148 8.04 -8.88 3.43
CA TYR A 148 7.56 -8.59 4.78
C TYR A 148 7.10 -7.14 4.86
N THR A 149 5.82 -6.91 5.15
CA THR A 149 5.24 -5.59 5.43
C THR A 149 4.74 -5.52 6.88
N LYS A 150 4.38 -4.35 7.37
CA LYS A 150 3.80 -4.18 8.72
C LYS A 150 2.45 -4.88 8.90
N HIS A 151 1.74 -5.13 7.79
CA HIS A 151 0.34 -5.59 7.81
C HIS A 151 0.16 -7.04 7.37
N TYR A 152 1.04 -7.55 6.52
CA TYR A 152 0.99 -8.90 5.97
C TYR A 152 2.38 -9.35 5.48
N ILE A 153 2.54 -10.64 5.28
CA ILE A 153 3.67 -11.19 4.53
C ILE A 153 3.14 -11.52 3.14
N GLY A 154 3.65 -10.84 2.12
CA GLY A 154 3.25 -11.04 0.73
C GLY A 154 4.26 -11.88 -0.05
N PHE A 155 3.91 -12.22 -1.29
CA PHE A 155 4.85 -12.76 -2.25
C PHE A 155 5.31 -11.69 -3.22
N LYS A 156 6.57 -11.75 -3.64
CA LYS A 156 7.11 -10.98 -4.76
C LYS A 156 7.69 -11.93 -5.80
N VAL A 157 7.52 -11.57 -7.05
CA VAL A 157 8.11 -12.28 -8.19
C VAL A 157 8.94 -11.28 -8.98
N LYS A 158 10.21 -11.59 -9.22
CA LYS A 158 11.15 -10.68 -9.89
C LYS A 158 11.17 -9.28 -9.25
N ASN A 159 11.21 -9.26 -7.93
CA ASN A 159 11.21 -8.03 -7.12
C ASN A 159 9.96 -7.13 -7.28
N ARG A 160 8.85 -7.66 -7.78
CA ARG A 160 7.56 -6.97 -7.85
C ARG A 160 6.54 -7.68 -6.97
N ALA A 161 5.76 -6.93 -6.19
CA ALA A 161 4.67 -7.48 -5.41
C ALA A 161 3.71 -8.25 -6.31
N ASN A 162 3.32 -9.43 -5.87
CA ASN A 162 2.49 -10.36 -6.62
C ASN A 162 1.02 -10.27 -6.15
N ASN A 163 0.12 -10.93 -6.89
CA ASN A 163 -1.31 -11.06 -6.56
C ASN A 163 -1.59 -11.99 -5.37
N PHE A 164 -0.58 -12.67 -4.84
CA PHE A 164 -0.69 -13.47 -3.63
C PHE A 164 -0.33 -12.59 -2.44
N SER A 165 -1.25 -12.43 -1.51
CA SER A 165 -0.94 -11.82 -0.23
C SER A 165 -1.31 -12.76 0.90
N LEU A 166 -0.39 -12.94 1.84
CA LEU A 166 -0.64 -13.64 3.08
C LEU A 166 -1.12 -12.61 4.08
N SER A 167 -2.33 -12.74 4.55
CA SER A 167 -2.74 -11.91 5.65
C SER A 167 -2.13 -12.44 6.94
N ARG A 168 -2.05 -11.54 7.95
CA ARG A 168 -1.49 -11.74 9.28
C ARG A 168 -1.61 -13.17 9.77
N PRO A 169 -0.49 -13.86 10.08
CA PRO A 169 -0.53 -15.11 10.80
C PRO A 169 -1.26 -14.88 12.12
N GLN A 170 -2.38 -15.56 12.32
CA GLN A 170 -3.15 -15.50 13.57
C GLN A 170 -2.73 -16.64 14.50
N LYS A 171 -3.18 -16.63 15.77
CA LYS A 171 -2.80 -17.63 16.77
C LYS A 171 -3.08 -19.10 16.36
N GLY A 172 -3.97 -19.35 15.41
CA GLY A 172 -4.40 -20.70 15.00
C GLY A 172 -4.09 -21.09 13.56
N GLY A 173 -3.56 -20.21 12.71
CA GLY A 173 -3.32 -20.51 11.31
C GLY A 173 -2.87 -19.31 10.49
N VAL A 174 -2.77 -19.51 9.19
CA VAL A 174 -2.43 -18.45 8.22
C VAL A 174 -3.62 -18.23 7.29
N LYS A 175 -4.07 -16.99 7.20
CA LYS A 175 -5.06 -16.61 6.20
C LYS A 175 -4.34 -16.33 4.88
N LEU A 176 -4.57 -17.14 3.87
CA LEU A 176 -4.05 -16.95 2.53
C LEU A 176 -5.09 -16.22 1.67
N SER A 177 -4.72 -15.08 1.10
CA SER A 177 -5.53 -14.37 0.13
C SER A 177 -4.91 -14.57 -1.25
N ILE A 178 -5.66 -15.17 -2.18
CA ILE A 178 -5.21 -15.43 -3.55
C ILE A 178 -6.22 -14.78 -4.51
N ARG A 179 -5.74 -14.08 -5.51
CA ARG A 179 -6.55 -13.56 -6.59
C ARG A 179 -6.69 -14.61 -7.69
N LEU A 180 -7.85 -15.26 -7.73
CA LEU A 180 -8.18 -16.28 -8.72
C LEU A 180 -9.40 -15.87 -9.53
N PRO A 181 -9.55 -16.33 -10.80
CA PRO A 181 -10.79 -16.22 -11.52
C PRO A 181 -11.92 -16.91 -10.74
N LYS A 182 -13.05 -16.25 -10.60
CA LYS A 182 -14.23 -16.87 -9.97
C LYS A 182 -14.86 -17.85 -10.96
N SER A 183 -14.75 -19.14 -10.68
CA SER A 183 -15.35 -20.22 -11.47
C SER A 183 -15.77 -21.36 -10.55
N ASP A 184 -16.73 -22.16 -11.00
CA ASP A 184 -17.19 -23.35 -10.26
C ASP A 184 -16.05 -24.37 -10.10
N ASP A 185 -15.20 -24.54 -11.12
CA ASP A 185 -14.02 -25.39 -11.08
C ASP A 185 -13.02 -24.94 -9.99
N THR A 186 -12.83 -23.64 -9.81
CA THR A 186 -11.99 -23.09 -8.74
C THR A 186 -12.59 -23.40 -7.36
N ASN A 187 -13.89 -23.24 -7.21
CA ASN A 187 -14.60 -23.54 -5.95
C ASN A 187 -14.56 -25.04 -5.62
N GLU A 188 -14.76 -25.90 -6.62
CA GLU A 188 -14.66 -27.36 -6.45
C GLU A 188 -13.26 -27.79 -6.02
N LYS A 189 -12.22 -27.23 -6.63
CA LYS A 189 -10.82 -27.53 -6.26
C LYS A 189 -10.48 -27.10 -4.82
N ILE A 190 -10.96 -25.94 -4.40
CA ILE A 190 -10.76 -25.44 -3.02
C ILE A 190 -11.51 -26.34 -2.03
N SER A 191 -12.75 -26.70 -2.33
CA SER A 191 -13.57 -27.57 -1.48
C SER A 191 -13.00 -28.98 -1.37
N SER A 192 -12.47 -29.53 -2.48
CA SER A 192 -11.83 -30.86 -2.49
C SER A 192 -10.49 -30.90 -1.75
N ALA A 193 -9.86 -29.74 -1.58
CA ALA A 193 -8.64 -29.60 -0.79
C ALA A 193 -8.90 -29.41 0.72
N GLU A 194 -10.16 -29.51 1.16
CA GLU A 194 -10.60 -29.33 2.56
C GLU A 194 -10.16 -27.95 3.13
N LEU A 195 -10.13 -26.92 2.29
CA LEU A 195 -9.77 -25.57 2.69
C LEU A 195 -11.01 -24.75 2.99
N ASP A 196 -11.00 -24.05 4.12
CA ASP A 196 -12.06 -23.13 4.48
C ASP A 196 -11.99 -21.85 3.63
N ILE A 197 -13.10 -21.52 2.96
CA ILE A 197 -13.25 -20.28 2.23
C ILE A 197 -13.85 -19.24 3.16
N LEU A 198 -13.08 -18.20 3.46
CA LEU A 198 -13.62 -17.04 4.15
C LEU A 198 -14.40 -16.17 3.16
N ASN A 199 -15.68 -15.95 3.45
CA ASN A 199 -16.50 -15.07 2.64
C ASN A 199 -15.95 -13.65 2.68
N TYR A 200 -15.44 -13.19 1.56
CA TYR A 200 -15.03 -11.81 1.37
C TYR A 200 -16.17 -11.03 0.73
N PHE A 201 -16.91 -10.28 1.53
CA PHE A 201 -17.87 -9.32 1.00
C PHE A 201 -17.11 -8.14 0.42
N ARG A 202 -17.01 -8.06 -0.90
CA ARG A 202 -16.68 -6.80 -1.57
C ARG A 202 -17.87 -5.87 -1.31
N GLY A 203 -17.70 -4.89 -0.41
CA GLY A 203 -18.58 -3.74 -0.39
C GLY A 203 -18.56 -3.13 -1.80
N MET A 204 -19.73 -3.01 -2.43
CA MET A 204 -19.91 -2.24 -3.67
C MET A 204 -19.72 -0.76 -3.35
#